data_87734bccd3a0ca5ff653e4d285990e40
#
_entry.id   87734bccd3a0ca5ff653e4d285990e40
#
_cell.length_a   1.000
_cell.length_b   1.000
_cell.length_c   1.000
_cell.angle_alpha   90.00
_cell.angle_beta   90.00
_cell.angle_gamma   90.00
#
_symmetry.space_group_name_H-M   'P 1'
#
loop_
_entity.id
_entity.type
_entity.pdbx_description
1 polymer ?
#
loop_
_entity_poly.entity_id
_entity_poly.type
_entity_poly.pdbx_seq_one_letter_code
_entity_poly.pdbx_strand_id
1 'polypeptide(L)'
;MNLSRPKIKALLALALFTFAFLAAEFRFDINIGLLAGAERVVLAQGFILGASVLGFIGYAPLLGLAQRKGHSLAAANAAVPIAILGLTQIQSPTGPLALEILGCVAFFGLGLLGAAAHHAFSLAFQNDPKLATGAGAAYAAGILMQFAVNLLNCAGIVELIVLGAATIAISALSVVPQKAAESSSRAINPFDEPSHALAKQACWSIALVMILACLFSTLDNVVTLSNAHGTIAVQTWPRLFLAASGLAAGLIFDLAERRYMGLVMLGIAVLSTISILAVEAGADPNLGLVVFYLSSGF
;
A
#
# COMPACT_ATOMS: atom_id res chain seq x y z
N MET A 1 7.33 -22.90 3.31
CA MET A 1 5.96 -22.33 3.32
C MET A 1 5.05 -23.30 2.57
N ASN A 2 4.07 -23.88 3.25
CA ASN A 2 3.10 -24.76 2.58
C ASN A 2 2.02 -23.88 1.95
N LEU A 3 2.10 -23.69 0.62
CA LEU A 3 1.24 -22.77 -0.14
C LEU A 3 -0.07 -23.46 -0.52
N SER A 4 -1.07 -23.37 0.35
CA SER A 4 -2.44 -23.76 0.01
C SER A 4 -3.08 -22.79 -1.00
N ARG A 5 -4.09 -23.25 -1.76
CA ARG A 5 -4.82 -22.40 -2.73
C ARG A 5 -5.33 -21.07 -2.14
N PRO A 6 -5.90 -21.01 -0.91
CA PRO A 6 -6.31 -19.74 -0.31
C PRO A 6 -5.14 -18.79 -0.09
N LYS A 7 -3.99 -19.28 0.38
CA LYS A 7 -2.79 -18.47 0.59
C LYS A 7 -2.25 -17.87 -0.70
N ILE A 8 -2.21 -18.66 -1.78
CA ILE A 8 -1.77 -18.17 -3.10
C ILE A 8 -2.71 -17.05 -3.58
N LYS A 9 -4.04 -17.23 -3.47
CA LYS A 9 -5.01 -16.20 -3.85
C LYS A 9 -4.81 -14.91 -3.06
N ALA A 10 -4.61 -15.02 -1.75
CA ALA A 10 -4.43 -13.86 -0.86
C ALA A 10 -3.10 -13.13 -1.15
N LEU A 11 -2.01 -13.86 -1.41
CA LEU A 11 -0.72 -13.29 -1.83
C LEU A 11 -0.86 -12.54 -3.15
N LEU A 12 -1.52 -13.13 -4.14
CA LEU A 12 -1.76 -12.49 -5.44
C LEU A 12 -2.65 -11.26 -5.31
N ALA A 13 -3.71 -11.32 -4.49
CA ALA A 13 -4.58 -10.15 -4.26
C ALA A 13 -3.78 -8.99 -3.66
N LEU A 14 -2.93 -9.26 -2.67
CA LEU A 14 -2.11 -8.24 -2.01
C LEU A 14 -1.03 -7.68 -2.95
N ALA A 15 -0.37 -8.53 -3.74
CA ALA A 15 0.61 -8.11 -4.74
C ALA A 15 -0.01 -7.23 -5.84
N LEU A 16 -1.17 -7.64 -6.36
CA LEU A 16 -1.91 -6.86 -7.37
C LEU A 16 -2.42 -5.53 -6.80
N PHE A 17 -2.85 -5.52 -5.53
CA PHE A 17 -3.23 -4.27 -4.87
C PHE A 17 -2.04 -3.31 -4.77
N THR A 18 -0.90 -3.77 -4.27
CA THR A 18 0.32 -2.95 -4.19
C THR A 18 0.73 -2.42 -5.56
N PHE A 19 0.70 -3.28 -6.58
CA PHE A 19 0.96 -2.88 -7.96
C PHE A 19 0.01 -1.78 -8.43
N ALA A 20 -1.30 -2.01 -8.32
CA ALA A 20 -2.31 -1.08 -8.85
C ALA A 20 -2.27 0.27 -8.11
N PHE A 21 -2.07 0.24 -6.79
CA PHE A 21 -1.97 1.43 -5.97
C PHE A 21 -0.77 2.30 -6.37
N LEU A 22 0.43 1.71 -6.38
CA LEU A 22 1.66 2.43 -6.71
C LEU A 22 1.71 2.91 -8.17
N ALA A 23 1.16 2.14 -9.11
CA ALA A 23 1.11 2.55 -10.51
C ALA A 23 0.11 3.70 -10.72
N ALA A 24 -1.06 3.65 -10.08
CA ALA A 24 -2.03 4.73 -10.12
C ALA A 24 -1.49 6.03 -9.47
N GLU A 25 -0.83 5.93 -8.32
CA GLU A 25 -0.20 7.04 -7.62
C GLU A 25 0.86 7.71 -8.50
N PHE A 26 1.79 6.94 -9.02
CA PHE A 26 2.84 7.46 -9.87
C PHE A 26 2.31 8.19 -11.11
N ARG A 27 1.30 7.63 -11.78
CA ARG A 27 0.67 8.27 -12.93
C ARG A 27 -0.09 9.54 -12.55
N PHE A 28 -0.79 9.52 -11.41
CA PHE A 28 -1.48 10.68 -10.86
C PHE A 28 -0.51 11.84 -10.61
N ASP A 29 0.62 11.57 -9.94
CA ASP A 29 1.63 12.58 -9.62
C ASP A 29 2.23 13.23 -10.87
N ILE A 30 2.57 12.40 -11.88
CA ILE A 30 3.05 12.92 -13.17
C ILE A 30 2.02 13.86 -13.79
N ASN A 31 0.77 13.44 -13.86
CA ASN A 31 -0.28 14.22 -14.53
C ASN A 31 -0.65 15.50 -13.76
N ILE A 32 -0.67 15.47 -12.42
CA ILE A 32 -0.83 16.68 -11.60
C ILE A 32 0.35 17.63 -11.80
N GLY A 33 1.58 17.11 -11.81
CA GLY A 33 2.78 17.92 -12.07
C GLY A 33 2.74 18.63 -13.42
N LEU A 34 2.28 17.93 -14.46
CA LEU A 34 2.14 18.49 -15.81
C LEU A 34 1.00 19.52 -15.93
N LEU A 35 -0.14 19.30 -15.25
CA LEU A 35 -1.34 20.14 -15.39
C LEU A 35 -1.40 21.31 -14.41
N ALA A 36 -0.84 21.17 -13.21
CA ALA A 36 -0.97 22.14 -12.13
C ALA A 36 0.37 22.60 -11.53
N GLY A 37 1.48 22.01 -11.98
CA GLY A 37 2.84 22.32 -11.51
C GLY A 37 3.30 21.45 -10.35
N ALA A 38 4.62 21.40 -10.15
CA ALA A 38 5.29 20.54 -9.18
C ALA A 38 4.82 20.79 -7.72
N GLU A 39 4.60 22.05 -7.35
CA GLU A 39 4.16 22.45 -6.00
C GLU A 39 2.78 21.88 -5.63
N ARG A 40 1.95 21.58 -6.64
CA ARG A 40 0.62 21.00 -6.42
C ARG A 40 0.66 19.51 -6.14
N VAL A 41 1.69 18.80 -6.57
CA VAL A 41 1.78 17.33 -6.50
C VAL A 41 1.65 16.84 -5.06
N VAL A 42 2.43 17.37 -4.13
CA VAL A 42 2.43 16.93 -2.72
C VAL A 42 1.06 17.12 -2.07
N LEU A 43 0.41 18.26 -2.31
CA LEU A 43 -0.93 18.51 -1.75
C LEU A 43 -1.97 17.56 -2.35
N ALA A 44 -1.95 17.38 -3.66
CA ALA A 44 -2.87 16.48 -4.38
C ALA A 44 -2.65 15.02 -3.97
N GLN A 45 -1.40 14.58 -3.82
CA GLN A 45 -1.04 13.27 -3.29
C GLN A 45 -1.62 13.07 -1.87
N GLY A 46 -1.51 14.07 -0.99
CA GLY A 46 -2.12 14.03 0.34
C GLY A 46 -3.64 13.77 0.29
N PHE A 47 -4.36 14.38 -0.66
CA PHE A 47 -5.80 14.16 -0.83
C PHE A 47 -6.13 12.74 -1.29
N ILE A 48 -5.42 12.19 -2.29
CA ILE A 48 -5.68 10.82 -2.76
C ILE A 48 -5.30 9.77 -1.70
N LEU A 49 -4.20 9.96 -0.97
CA LEU A 49 -3.82 9.08 0.14
C LEU A 49 -4.86 9.15 1.27
N GLY A 50 -5.33 10.35 1.64
CA GLY A 50 -6.43 10.52 2.59
C GLY A 50 -7.70 9.80 2.14
N ALA A 51 -8.07 9.90 0.87
CA ALA A 51 -9.21 9.19 0.30
C ALA A 51 -9.04 7.66 0.38
N SER A 52 -7.83 7.15 0.14
CA SER A 52 -7.54 5.71 0.27
C SER A 52 -7.70 5.22 1.70
N VAL A 53 -7.25 5.99 2.70
CA VAL A 53 -7.46 5.68 4.13
C VAL A 53 -8.93 5.62 4.47
N LEU A 54 -9.75 6.56 3.98
CA LEU A 54 -11.20 6.53 4.16
C LEU A 54 -11.81 5.28 3.53
N GLY A 55 -11.32 4.84 2.36
CA GLY A 55 -11.70 3.57 1.73
C GLY A 55 -11.38 2.37 2.62
N PHE A 56 -10.16 2.30 3.16
CA PHE A 56 -9.75 1.24 4.09
C PHE A 56 -10.66 1.16 5.33
N ILE A 57 -10.92 2.29 5.99
CA ILE A 57 -11.79 2.38 7.17
C ILE A 57 -13.24 2.02 6.81
N GLY A 58 -13.71 2.48 5.64
CA GLY A 58 -15.07 2.25 5.14
C GLY A 58 -15.37 0.79 4.79
N TYR A 59 -14.35 -0.03 4.54
CA TYR A 59 -14.55 -1.43 4.16
C TYR A 59 -15.26 -2.26 5.23
N ALA A 60 -14.84 -2.16 6.49
CA ALA A 60 -15.41 -2.97 7.59
C ALA A 60 -16.92 -2.74 7.79
N PRO A 61 -17.44 -1.51 7.90
CA PRO A 61 -18.88 -1.27 7.98
C PRO A 61 -19.63 -1.69 6.71
N LEU A 62 -19.05 -1.50 5.51
CA LEU A 62 -19.66 -1.96 4.27
C LEU A 62 -19.75 -3.48 4.20
N LEU A 63 -18.71 -4.20 4.62
CA LEU A 63 -18.72 -5.65 4.72
C LEU A 63 -19.80 -6.13 5.71
N GLY A 64 -19.91 -5.50 6.86
CA GLY A 64 -20.94 -5.82 7.87
C GLY A 64 -22.37 -5.62 7.34
N LEU A 65 -22.63 -4.55 6.61
CA LEU A 65 -23.90 -4.29 5.94
C LEU A 65 -24.20 -5.32 4.84
N ALA A 66 -23.21 -5.66 4.04
CA ALA A 66 -23.32 -6.64 2.96
C ALA A 66 -23.57 -8.06 3.50
N GLN A 67 -22.89 -8.45 4.59
CA GLN A 67 -23.10 -9.74 5.26
C GLN A 67 -24.52 -9.89 5.84
N ARG A 68 -25.04 -8.82 6.46
CA ARG A 68 -26.44 -8.81 6.98
C ARG A 68 -27.47 -9.03 5.88
N LYS A 69 -27.16 -8.65 4.64
CA LYS A 69 -28.02 -8.84 3.45
C LYS A 69 -27.71 -10.12 2.67
N GLY A 70 -26.82 -10.98 3.16
CA GLY A 70 -26.40 -12.21 2.47
C GLY A 70 -25.50 -11.98 1.23
N HIS A 71 -24.95 -10.77 1.07
CA HIS A 71 -24.19 -10.34 -0.11
C HIS A 71 -22.74 -10.03 0.25
N SER A 72 -22.03 -10.96 0.86
CA SER A 72 -20.64 -10.76 1.35
C SER A 72 -19.63 -10.29 0.25
N LEU A 73 -19.94 -10.56 -1.02
CA LEU A 73 -19.15 -10.14 -2.17
C LEU A 73 -19.42 -8.69 -2.63
N ALA A 74 -20.54 -8.10 -2.20
CA ALA A 74 -20.99 -6.83 -2.76
C ALA A 74 -20.06 -5.67 -2.42
N ALA A 75 -19.38 -5.68 -1.26
CA ALA A 75 -18.50 -4.59 -0.85
C ALA A 75 -17.26 -4.47 -1.74
N ALA A 76 -16.56 -5.59 -2.03
CA ALA A 76 -15.40 -5.59 -2.91
C ALA A 76 -15.80 -5.36 -4.37
N ASN A 77 -16.92 -5.95 -4.82
CA ASN A 77 -17.41 -5.75 -6.20
C ASN A 77 -17.87 -4.31 -6.45
N ALA A 78 -18.46 -3.62 -5.48
CA ALA A 78 -18.83 -2.22 -5.61
C ALA A 78 -17.62 -1.27 -5.70
N ALA A 79 -16.48 -1.64 -5.12
CA ALA A 79 -15.27 -0.85 -5.20
C ALA A 79 -14.64 -0.83 -6.61
N VAL A 80 -14.84 -1.90 -7.41
CA VAL A 80 -14.26 -2.01 -8.76
C VAL A 80 -14.71 -0.89 -9.70
N PRO A 81 -16.02 -0.64 -9.92
CA PRO A 81 -16.44 0.43 -10.82
C PRO A 81 -16.02 1.82 -10.30
N ILE A 82 -16.00 2.03 -8.98
CA ILE A 82 -15.54 3.27 -8.36
C ILE A 82 -14.05 3.50 -8.69
N ALA A 83 -13.20 2.49 -8.50
CA ALA A 83 -11.79 2.57 -8.82
C ALA A 83 -11.56 2.80 -10.32
N ILE A 84 -12.22 2.03 -11.20
CA ILE A 84 -12.06 2.13 -12.65
C ILE A 84 -12.48 3.51 -13.16
N LEU A 85 -13.60 4.06 -12.66
CA LEU A 85 -14.06 5.40 -13.03
C LEU A 85 -12.98 6.45 -12.78
N GLY A 86 -12.35 6.43 -11.62
CA GLY A 86 -11.28 7.37 -11.30
C GLY A 86 -9.99 7.09 -12.08
N LEU A 87 -9.64 5.82 -12.29
CA LEU A 87 -8.45 5.44 -13.07
C LEU A 87 -8.52 5.93 -14.53
N THR A 88 -9.72 6.05 -15.13
CA THR A 88 -9.85 6.63 -16.46
C THR A 88 -9.36 8.07 -16.53
N GLN A 89 -9.63 8.86 -15.49
CA GLN A 89 -9.15 10.25 -15.40
C GLN A 89 -7.67 10.34 -15.05
N ILE A 90 -7.16 9.41 -14.25
CA ILE A 90 -5.72 9.35 -13.97
C ILE A 90 -4.94 9.09 -15.26
N GLN A 91 -5.45 8.22 -16.14
CA GLN A 91 -4.78 7.90 -17.41
C GLN A 91 -5.01 8.90 -18.52
N SER A 92 -6.16 9.60 -18.54
CA SER A 92 -6.56 10.56 -19.56
C SER A 92 -7.23 11.78 -18.91
N PRO A 93 -6.46 12.64 -18.25
CA PRO A 93 -7.00 13.77 -17.49
C PRO A 93 -7.61 14.83 -18.41
N THR A 94 -8.81 15.30 -18.04
CA THR A 94 -9.51 16.39 -18.75
C THR A 94 -9.17 17.77 -18.17
N GLY A 95 -8.56 17.83 -16.99
CA GLY A 95 -8.11 19.04 -16.31
C GLY A 95 -7.70 18.76 -14.87
N PRO A 96 -6.99 19.73 -14.20
CA PRO A 96 -6.41 19.47 -12.89
C PRO A 96 -7.45 19.18 -11.81
N LEU A 97 -8.54 19.96 -11.75
CA LEU A 97 -9.60 19.76 -10.75
C LEU A 97 -10.33 18.42 -10.93
N ALA A 98 -10.63 18.04 -12.19
CA ALA A 98 -11.27 16.77 -12.49
C ALA A 98 -10.34 15.60 -12.10
N LEU A 99 -9.05 15.73 -12.36
CA LEU A 99 -8.04 14.74 -11.97
C LEU A 99 -7.95 14.61 -10.45
N GLU A 100 -7.93 15.70 -9.69
CA GLU A 100 -7.91 15.66 -8.21
C GLU A 100 -9.15 14.98 -7.64
N ILE A 101 -10.35 15.39 -8.08
CA ILE A 101 -11.62 14.84 -7.56
C ILE A 101 -11.75 13.35 -7.91
N LEU A 102 -11.56 12.99 -9.19
CA LEU A 102 -11.72 11.61 -9.63
C LEU A 102 -10.52 10.75 -9.24
N GLY A 103 -9.35 11.34 -9.01
CA GLY A 103 -8.24 10.71 -8.31
C GLY A 103 -8.63 10.28 -6.90
N CYS A 104 -9.24 11.17 -6.12
CA CYS A 104 -9.77 10.80 -4.79
C CYS A 104 -10.80 9.66 -4.87
N VAL A 105 -11.68 9.66 -5.89
CA VAL A 105 -12.64 8.58 -6.12
C VAL A 105 -11.92 7.26 -6.44
N ALA A 106 -10.90 7.30 -7.31
CA ALA A 106 -10.08 6.12 -7.63
C ALA A 106 -9.43 5.54 -6.37
N PHE A 107 -8.77 6.39 -5.58
CA PHE A 107 -8.03 5.96 -4.40
C PHE A 107 -8.94 5.53 -3.24
N PHE A 108 -10.13 6.11 -3.11
CA PHE A 108 -11.15 5.57 -2.21
C PHE A 108 -11.56 4.14 -2.62
N GLY A 109 -11.81 3.89 -3.90
CA GLY A 109 -12.09 2.56 -4.44
C GLY A 109 -10.92 1.58 -4.25
N LEU A 110 -9.69 2.02 -4.53
CA LEU A 110 -8.47 1.24 -4.28
C LEU A 110 -8.27 0.97 -2.79
N GLY A 111 -8.60 1.91 -1.91
CA GLY A 111 -8.58 1.73 -0.46
C GLY A 111 -9.54 0.62 0.00
N LEU A 112 -10.77 0.59 -0.53
CA LEU A 112 -11.73 -0.50 -0.27
C LEU A 112 -11.18 -1.86 -0.75
N LEU A 113 -10.60 -1.92 -1.95
CA LEU A 113 -9.99 -3.14 -2.50
C LEU A 113 -8.76 -3.57 -1.70
N GLY A 114 -7.95 -2.60 -1.26
CA GLY A 114 -6.80 -2.83 -0.38
C GLY A 114 -7.21 -3.46 0.93
N ALA A 115 -8.24 -2.91 1.59
CA ALA A 115 -8.77 -3.49 2.82
C ALA A 115 -9.30 -4.91 2.61
N ALA A 116 -9.99 -5.18 1.47
CA ALA A 116 -10.44 -6.52 1.12
C ALA A 116 -9.27 -7.49 0.94
N ALA A 117 -8.21 -7.08 0.24
CA ALA A 117 -7.00 -7.89 0.03
C ALA A 117 -6.29 -8.21 1.35
N HIS A 118 -6.10 -7.21 2.22
CA HIS A 118 -5.48 -7.39 3.54
C HIS A 118 -6.33 -8.28 4.45
N HIS A 119 -7.65 -8.11 4.45
CA HIS A 119 -8.57 -8.97 5.20
C HIS A 119 -8.49 -10.42 4.71
N ALA A 120 -8.51 -10.67 3.40
CA ALA A 120 -8.36 -12.00 2.83
C ALA A 120 -6.98 -12.61 3.18
N PHE A 121 -5.91 -11.79 3.15
CA PHE A 121 -4.57 -12.21 3.53
C PHE A 121 -4.49 -12.58 5.01
N SER A 122 -5.00 -11.75 5.91
CA SER A 122 -4.98 -12.01 7.35
C SER A 122 -5.71 -13.33 7.71
N LEU A 123 -6.83 -13.61 7.07
CA LEU A 123 -7.58 -14.86 7.27
C LEU A 123 -6.83 -16.07 6.69
N ALA A 124 -6.22 -15.94 5.51
CA ALA A 124 -5.49 -17.04 4.88
C ALA A 124 -4.21 -17.42 5.61
N PHE A 125 -3.57 -16.46 6.29
CA PHE A 125 -2.34 -16.63 7.06
C PHE A 125 -2.56 -16.61 8.57
N GLN A 126 -3.79 -16.68 9.03
CA GLN A 126 -4.11 -16.81 10.46
C GLN A 126 -3.37 -18.03 11.03
N ASN A 127 -2.57 -17.81 12.07
CA ASN A 127 -1.72 -18.81 12.72
C ASN A 127 -0.53 -19.33 11.85
N ASP A 128 -0.20 -18.72 10.71
CA ASP A 128 1.01 -19.08 9.98
C ASP A 128 2.22 -18.32 10.56
N PRO A 129 3.29 -19.02 10.97
CA PRO A 129 4.49 -18.39 11.50
C PRO A 129 5.23 -17.53 10.45
N LYS A 130 4.90 -17.69 9.16
CA LYS A 130 5.48 -16.95 8.03
C LYS A 130 4.55 -15.88 7.46
N LEU A 131 3.70 -15.31 8.29
CA LEU A 131 2.76 -14.26 7.89
C LEU A 131 3.50 -13.03 7.36
N ALA A 132 4.52 -12.53 8.08
CA ALA A 132 5.25 -11.34 7.67
C ALA A 132 6.09 -11.59 6.41
N THR A 133 6.74 -12.76 6.28
CA THR A 133 7.41 -13.16 5.02
C THR A 133 6.43 -13.17 3.84
N GLY A 134 5.22 -13.67 4.04
CA GLY A 134 4.18 -13.68 3.01
C GLY A 134 3.78 -12.27 2.58
N ALA A 135 3.56 -11.36 3.54
CA ALA A 135 3.24 -9.97 3.28
C ALA A 135 4.38 -9.27 2.52
N GLY A 136 5.61 -9.37 3.03
CA GLY A 136 6.80 -8.78 2.40
C GLY A 136 7.01 -9.29 0.97
N ALA A 137 6.81 -10.59 0.71
CA ALA A 137 6.91 -11.14 -0.63
C ALA A 137 5.82 -10.60 -1.57
N ALA A 138 4.58 -10.42 -1.08
CA ALA A 138 3.50 -9.86 -1.87
C ALA A 138 3.75 -8.38 -2.22
N TYR A 139 4.18 -7.58 -1.25
CA TYR A 139 4.55 -6.18 -1.48
C TYR A 139 5.72 -6.06 -2.46
N ALA A 140 6.79 -6.84 -2.27
CA ALA A 140 7.93 -6.88 -3.18
C ALA A 140 7.51 -7.23 -4.61
N ALA A 141 6.66 -8.23 -4.78
CA ALA A 141 6.12 -8.60 -6.09
C ALA A 141 5.31 -7.47 -6.74
N GLY A 142 4.47 -6.76 -5.97
CA GLY A 142 3.71 -5.61 -6.45
C GLY A 142 4.61 -4.45 -6.92
N ILE A 143 5.65 -4.13 -6.13
CA ILE A 143 6.65 -3.11 -6.47
C ILE A 143 7.40 -3.49 -7.76
N LEU A 144 7.82 -4.74 -7.88
CA LEU A 144 8.52 -5.23 -9.09
C LEU A 144 7.62 -5.20 -10.32
N MET A 145 6.34 -5.55 -10.19
CA MET A 145 5.37 -5.43 -11.29
C MET A 145 5.21 -3.98 -11.74
N GLN A 146 5.07 -3.05 -10.80
CA GLN A 146 4.97 -1.62 -11.09
C GLN A 146 6.23 -1.10 -11.77
N PHE A 147 7.41 -1.47 -11.28
CA PHE A 147 8.68 -1.12 -11.89
C PHE A 147 8.79 -1.65 -13.33
N ALA A 148 8.41 -2.90 -13.56
CA ALA A 148 8.43 -3.51 -14.90
C ALA A 148 7.48 -2.80 -15.89
N VAL A 149 6.26 -2.45 -15.45
CA VAL A 149 5.29 -1.72 -16.30
C VAL A 149 5.83 -0.33 -16.65
N ASN A 150 6.46 0.35 -15.70
CA ASN A 150 7.08 1.66 -15.96
C ASN A 150 8.25 1.57 -16.95
N LEU A 151 9.09 0.52 -16.87
CA LEU A 151 10.17 0.29 -17.84
C LEU A 151 9.65 0.02 -19.25
N LEU A 152 8.50 -0.63 -19.38
CA LEU A 152 7.89 -0.89 -20.69
C LEU A 152 7.27 0.34 -21.33
N ASN A 153 7.14 1.45 -20.58
CA ASN A 153 6.59 2.72 -21.03
C ASN A 153 5.31 2.56 -21.87
N CYS A 154 4.38 1.75 -21.35
CA CYS A 154 3.14 1.43 -22.04
C CYS A 154 2.29 2.68 -22.30
N ALA A 155 1.59 2.71 -23.43
CA ALA A 155 0.62 3.76 -23.72
C ALA A 155 -0.48 3.79 -22.64
N GLY A 156 -1.01 4.97 -22.30
CA GLY A 156 -1.98 5.16 -21.23
C GLY A 156 -3.20 4.23 -21.27
N ILE A 157 -3.69 3.89 -22.48
CA ILE A 157 -4.80 2.93 -22.64
C ILE A 157 -4.40 1.51 -22.21
N VAL A 158 -3.17 1.08 -22.50
CA VAL A 158 -2.66 -0.24 -22.09
C VAL A 158 -2.53 -0.31 -20.58
N GLU A 159 -1.97 0.75 -19.98
CA GLU A 159 -1.85 0.85 -18.52
C GLU A 159 -3.24 0.85 -17.85
N LEU A 160 -4.23 1.56 -18.41
CA LEU A 160 -5.62 1.54 -17.93
C LEU A 160 -6.23 0.13 -17.97
N ILE A 161 -6.01 -0.62 -19.06
CA ILE A 161 -6.49 -2.00 -19.19
C ILE A 161 -5.83 -2.89 -18.11
N VAL A 162 -4.53 -2.76 -17.92
CA VAL A 162 -3.78 -3.54 -16.92
C VAL A 162 -4.25 -3.21 -15.51
N LEU A 163 -4.41 -1.94 -15.16
CA LEU A 163 -4.92 -1.51 -13.85
C LEU A 163 -6.38 -1.92 -13.64
N GLY A 164 -7.23 -1.80 -14.66
CA GLY A 164 -8.60 -2.28 -14.62
C GLY A 164 -8.69 -3.80 -14.42
N ALA A 165 -7.88 -4.57 -15.12
CA ALA A 165 -7.79 -6.01 -14.93
C ALA A 165 -7.28 -6.38 -13.52
N ALA A 166 -6.29 -5.63 -13.00
CA ALA A 166 -5.78 -5.82 -11.65
C ALA A 166 -6.88 -5.55 -10.61
N THR A 167 -7.65 -4.46 -10.71
CA THR A 167 -8.75 -4.16 -9.77
C THR A 167 -9.84 -5.23 -9.75
N ILE A 168 -10.21 -5.75 -10.93
CA ILE A 168 -11.16 -6.87 -11.05
C ILE A 168 -10.57 -8.14 -10.39
N ALA A 169 -9.30 -8.45 -10.68
CA ALA A 169 -8.62 -9.61 -10.11
C ALA A 169 -8.49 -9.52 -8.59
N ILE A 170 -8.16 -8.34 -8.02
CA ILE A 170 -8.12 -8.11 -6.57
C ILE A 170 -9.47 -8.45 -5.95
N SER A 171 -10.57 -7.92 -6.51
CA SER A 171 -11.91 -8.19 -6.02
C SER A 171 -12.23 -9.70 -6.04
N ALA A 172 -11.95 -10.37 -7.17
CA ALA A 172 -12.21 -11.80 -7.33
C ALA A 172 -11.37 -12.70 -6.40
N LEU A 173 -10.09 -12.33 -6.17
CA LEU A 173 -9.17 -13.08 -5.33
C LEU A 173 -9.39 -12.83 -3.82
N SER A 174 -9.94 -11.67 -3.45
CA SER A 174 -10.22 -11.29 -2.06
C SER A 174 -11.52 -11.90 -1.49
N VAL A 175 -12.19 -12.74 -2.27
CA VAL A 175 -13.40 -13.45 -1.84
C VAL A 175 -13.06 -14.44 -0.74
N VAL A 176 -13.58 -14.19 0.46
CA VAL A 176 -13.46 -15.11 1.60
C VAL A 176 -14.75 -15.91 1.74
N PRO A 177 -14.70 -17.26 1.82
CA PRO A 177 -15.87 -18.07 2.12
C PRO A 177 -16.48 -17.68 3.49
N GLN A 178 -17.80 -17.46 3.54
CA GLN A 178 -18.52 -17.00 4.73
C GLN A 178 -18.26 -17.87 5.97
N LYS A 179 -18.13 -19.21 5.79
CA LYS A 179 -17.79 -20.14 6.87
C LYS A 179 -16.43 -19.86 7.52
N ALA A 180 -15.43 -19.38 6.77
CA ALA A 180 -14.12 -19.03 7.31
C ALA A 180 -14.18 -17.72 8.12
N ALA A 181 -14.99 -16.75 7.70
CA ALA A 181 -15.21 -15.51 8.43
C ALA A 181 -15.93 -15.74 9.75
N GLU A 182 -16.95 -16.60 9.77
CA GLU A 182 -17.71 -16.95 10.99
C GLU A 182 -16.88 -17.74 12.01
N SER A 183 -16.02 -18.65 11.55
CA SER A 183 -15.13 -19.41 12.45
C SER A 183 -14.07 -18.51 13.09
N SER A 184 -13.56 -17.52 12.37
CA SER A 184 -12.61 -16.54 12.90
C SER A 184 -13.27 -15.59 13.93
N SER A 185 -14.51 -15.19 13.68
CA SER A 185 -15.29 -14.34 14.59
C SER A 185 -15.66 -15.06 15.91
N ARG A 186 -15.84 -16.38 15.86
CA ARG A 186 -16.12 -17.20 17.07
C ARG A 186 -14.88 -17.52 17.89
N ALA A 187 -13.69 -17.50 17.29
CA ALA A 187 -12.42 -17.77 17.97
C ALA A 187 -11.98 -16.62 18.90
N ILE A 188 -12.51 -15.42 18.69
CA ILE A 188 -12.31 -14.29 19.59
C ILE A 188 -13.44 -14.36 20.63
N ASN A 189 -13.14 -14.93 21.79
CA ASN A 189 -14.07 -14.91 22.90
C ASN A 189 -14.20 -13.45 23.39
N PRO A 190 -15.37 -12.78 23.26
CA PRO A 190 -15.49 -11.37 23.62
C PRO A 190 -15.37 -11.13 25.14
N PHE A 191 -15.23 -12.18 25.93
CA PHE A 191 -15.06 -12.13 27.40
C PHE A 191 -13.61 -12.32 27.85
N ASP A 192 -12.68 -12.66 26.94
CA ASP A 192 -11.24 -12.59 27.24
C ASP A 192 -10.79 -11.14 27.17
N GLU A 193 -10.95 -10.40 28.25
CA GLU A 193 -10.34 -9.08 28.36
C GLU A 193 -8.84 -9.20 28.13
N PRO A 194 -8.28 -8.49 27.12
CA PRO A 194 -6.84 -8.48 26.93
C PRO A 194 -6.20 -8.00 28.22
N SER A 195 -5.20 -8.71 28.73
CA SER A 195 -4.51 -8.28 29.94
C SER A 195 -4.07 -6.83 29.76
N HIS A 196 -4.15 -6.01 30.83
CA HIS A 196 -3.75 -4.61 30.79
C HIS A 196 -2.35 -4.41 30.20
N ALA A 197 -1.45 -5.38 30.35
CA ALA A 197 -0.11 -5.39 29.76
C ALA A 197 -0.16 -5.50 28.23
N LEU A 198 -0.98 -6.39 27.68
CA LEU A 198 -1.13 -6.53 26.20
C LEU A 198 -1.78 -5.29 25.58
N ALA A 199 -2.80 -4.71 26.22
CA ALA A 199 -3.43 -3.48 25.75
C ALA A 199 -2.42 -2.31 25.74
N LYS A 200 -1.62 -2.15 26.79
CA LYS A 200 -0.58 -1.13 26.87
C LYS A 200 0.49 -1.34 25.81
N GLN A 201 0.93 -2.58 25.58
CA GLN A 201 1.92 -2.89 24.55
C GLN A 201 1.38 -2.58 23.15
N ALA A 202 0.12 -2.91 22.86
CA ALA A 202 -0.54 -2.58 21.61
C ALA A 202 -0.60 -1.06 21.38
N CYS A 203 -0.99 -0.28 22.41
CA CYS A 203 -1.01 1.18 22.33
C CYS A 203 0.37 1.76 22.01
N TRP A 204 1.44 1.28 22.66
CA TRP A 204 2.80 1.74 22.37
C TRP A 204 3.24 1.36 20.96
N SER A 205 2.91 0.16 20.49
CA SER A 205 3.23 -0.26 19.12
C SER A 205 2.52 0.61 18.09
N ILE A 206 1.24 0.90 18.30
CA ILE A 206 0.46 1.79 17.43
C ILE A 206 1.06 3.21 17.44
N ALA A 207 1.37 3.76 18.60
CA ALA A 207 1.98 5.09 18.71
C ALA A 207 3.32 5.17 17.98
N LEU A 208 4.17 4.15 18.11
CA LEU A 208 5.45 4.08 17.39
C LEU A 208 5.25 4.01 15.88
N VAL A 209 4.33 3.17 15.41
CA VAL A 209 4.00 3.06 13.97
C VAL A 209 3.48 4.39 13.44
N MET A 210 2.63 5.10 14.18
CA MET A 210 2.14 6.42 13.78
C MET A 210 3.28 7.45 13.67
N ILE A 211 4.20 7.48 14.62
CA ILE A 211 5.37 8.39 14.57
C ILE A 211 6.24 8.08 13.36
N LEU A 212 6.54 6.80 13.11
CA LEU A 212 7.32 6.38 11.96
C LEU A 212 6.60 6.68 10.64
N ALA A 213 5.29 6.46 10.57
CA ALA A 213 4.48 6.78 9.38
C ALA A 213 4.51 8.30 9.08
N CYS A 214 4.40 9.15 10.10
CA CYS A 214 4.52 10.61 9.92
C CYS A 214 5.92 11.00 9.42
N LEU A 215 6.98 10.41 9.97
CA LEU A 215 8.35 10.67 9.53
C LEU A 215 8.56 10.25 8.06
N PHE A 216 8.16 9.02 7.71
CA PHE A 216 8.29 8.55 6.34
C PHE A 216 7.42 9.32 5.35
N SER A 217 6.21 9.73 5.73
CA SER A 217 5.36 10.60 4.91
C SER A 217 6.05 11.94 4.62
N THR A 218 6.74 12.52 5.60
CA THR A 218 7.50 13.76 5.39
C THR A 218 8.66 13.55 4.41
N LEU A 219 9.40 12.46 4.54
CA LEU A 219 10.50 12.13 3.63
C LEU A 219 9.99 11.82 2.22
N ASP A 220 8.87 11.10 2.11
CA ASP A 220 8.23 10.78 0.83
C ASP A 220 7.77 12.06 0.11
N ASN A 221 7.22 13.04 0.84
CA ASN A 221 6.87 14.35 0.29
C ASN A 221 8.09 15.08 -0.28
N VAL A 222 9.25 15.02 0.38
CA VAL A 222 10.50 15.63 -0.14
C VAL A 222 10.93 14.92 -1.42
N VAL A 223 10.91 13.59 -1.44
CA VAL A 223 11.27 12.79 -2.62
C VAL A 223 10.30 13.05 -3.78
N THR A 224 9.00 13.10 -3.50
CA THR A 224 7.95 13.39 -4.50
C THR A 224 8.12 14.77 -5.11
N LEU A 225 8.35 15.79 -4.28
CA LEU A 225 8.58 17.16 -4.75
C LEU A 225 9.87 17.26 -5.58
N SER A 226 10.95 16.64 -5.14
CA SER A 226 12.22 16.60 -5.86
C SER A 226 12.11 15.88 -7.21
N ASN A 227 11.30 14.81 -7.26
CA ASN A 227 10.98 14.13 -8.51
C ASN A 227 10.14 15.01 -9.45
N ALA A 228 9.15 15.73 -8.93
CA ALA A 228 8.32 16.64 -9.71
C ALA A 228 9.11 17.82 -10.28
N HIS A 229 10.15 18.29 -9.58
CA HIS A 229 11.10 19.29 -10.08
C HIS A 229 12.17 18.71 -11.00
N GLY A 230 12.23 17.39 -11.20
CA GLY A 230 13.23 16.73 -12.04
C GLY A 230 14.63 16.65 -11.43
N THR A 231 14.80 16.94 -10.14
CA THR A 231 16.09 16.84 -9.44
C THR A 231 16.46 15.41 -9.08
N ILE A 232 15.45 14.56 -8.87
CA ILE A 232 15.58 13.13 -8.55
C ILE A 232 14.66 12.34 -9.48
N ALA A 233 15.09 11.16 -9.94
CA ALA A 233 14.26 10.25 -10.72
C ALA A 233 13.90 9.01 -9.88
N VAL A 234 12.70 8.96 -9.34
CA VAL A 234 12.25 7.91 -8.41
C VAL A 234 12.02 6.55 -9.08
N GLN A 235 11.77 6.50 -10.39
CA GLN A 235 11.49 5.27 -11.15
C GLN A 235 12.75 4.71 -11.83
N THR A 236 13.86 4.71 -11.11
CA THR A 236 15.15 4.18 -11.56
C THR A 236 15.54 2.95 -10.71
N TRP A 237 16.70 2.37 -11.01
CA TRP A 237 17.20 1.16 -10.35
C TRP A 237 17.18 1.18 -8.80
N PRO A 238 17.37 2.33 -8.09
CA PRO A 238 17.25 2.37 -6.63
C PRO A 238 15.91 1.83 -6.10
N ARG A 239 14.81 1.93 -6.85
CA ARG A 239 13.50 1.40 -6.46
C ARG A 239 13.48 -0.11 -6.23
N LEU A 240 14.41 -0.85 -6.81
CA LEU A 240 14.57 -2.29 -6.55
C LEU A 240 14.91 -2.58 -5.09
N PHE A 241 15.55 -1.63 -4.39
CA PHE A 241 15.86 -1.75 -2.97
C PHE A 241 14.61 -1.67 -2.08
N LEU A 242 13.55 -0.98 -2.53
CA LEU A 242 12.26 -0.99 -1.84
C LEU A 242 11.64 -2.41 -1.84
N ALA A 243 11.71 -3.11 -2.96
CA ALA A 243 11.24 -4.49 -3.04
C ALA A 243 12.11 -5.44 -2.19
N ALA A 244 13.42 -5.27 -2.25
CA ALA A 244 14.36 -6.09 -1.49
C ALA A 244 14.20 -5.88 0.03
N SER A 245 14.04 -4.64 0.49
CA SER A 245 13.84 -4.32 1.91
C SER A 245 12.50 -4.81 2.43
N GLY A 246 11.41 -4.68 1.67
CA GLY A 246 10.11 -5.24 2.05
C GLY A 246 10.14 -6.75 2.24
N LEU A 247 10.87 -7.47 1.37
CA LEU A 247 11.09 -8.91 1.54
C LEU A 247 11.97 -9.21 2.78
N ALA A 248 13.05 -8.46 2.97
CA ALA A 248 13.94 -8.61 4.13
C ALA A 248 13.19 -8.32 5.45
N ALA A 249 12.39 -7.26 5.48
CA ALA A 249 11.54 -6.93 6.63
C ALA A 249 10.59 -8.08 6.97
N GLY A 250 9.92 -8.65 5.96
CA GLY A 250 9.05 -9.81 6.15
C GLY A 250 9.77 -11.00 6.79
N LEU A 251 10.99 -11.29 6.34
CA LEU A 251 11.83 -12.37 6.90
C LEU A 251 12.22 -12.06 8.34
N ILE A 252 12.63 -10.82 8.64
CA ILE A 252 13.08 -10.39 9.98
C ILE A 252 11.89 -10.37 10.95
N PHE A 253 10.71 -9.92 10.54
CA PHE A 253 9.51 -9.87 11.38
C PHE A 253 8.97 -11.26 11.75
N ASP A 254 9.32 -12.32 11.03
CA ASP A 254 8.97 -13.69 11.38
C ASP A 254 9.98 -14.34 12.36
N LEU A 255 11.09 -13.66 12.71
CA LEU A 255 12.01 -14.14 13.74
C LEU A 255 11.37 -14.06 15.14
N ALA A 256 11.74 -14.99 16.02
CA ALA A 256 11.16 -15.13 17.36
C ALA A 256 11.48 -13.94 18.29
N GLU A 257 12.67 -13.35 18.16
CA GLU A 257 13.12 -12.25 19.02
C GLU A 257 12.86 -10.88 18.38
N ARG A 258 11.73 -10.27 18.75
CA ARG A 258 11.25 -9.00 18.15
C ARG A 258 11.44 -7.76 19.03
N ARG A 259 12.00 -7.91 20.24
CA ARG A 259 12.04 -6.82 21.25
C ARG A 259 12.83 -5.58 20.81
N TYR A 260 13.79 -5.73 19.90
CA TYR A 260 14.63 -4.62 19.42
C TYR A 260 14.14 -4.06 18.07
N MET A 261 13.08 -4.60 17.50
CA MET A 261 12.63 -4.22 16.15
C MET A 261 12.27 -2.74 16.05
N GLY A 262 11.58 -2.20 17.05
CA GLY A 262 11.24 -0.77 17.07
C GLY A 262 12.47 0.14 17.06
N LEU A 263 13.55 -0.26 17.77
CA LEU A 263 14.82 0.48 17.79
C LEU A 263 15.53 0.41 16.43
N VAL A 264 15.51 -0.76 15.77
CA VAL A 264 16.06 -0.94 14.43
C VAL A 264 15.31 -0.06 13.43
N MET A 265 13.96 -0.07 13.45
CA MET A 265 13.14 0.77 12.59
C MET A 265 13.42 2.26 12.80
N LEU A 266 13.54 2.70 14.07
CA LEU A 266 13.90 4.09 14.37
C LEU A 266 15.29 4.45 13.82
N GLY A 267 16.28 3.57 13.98
CA GLY A 267 17.62 3.78 13.43
C GLY A 267 17.62 3.90 11.90
N ILE A 268 16.84 3.04 11.23
CA ILE A 268 16.66 3.08 9.76
C ILE A 268 15.99 4.38 9.34
N ALA A 269 14.96 4.85 10.05
CA ALA A 269 14.28 6.11 9.76
C ALA A 269 15.22 7.32 9.89
N VAL A 270 16.05 7.35 10.97
CA VAL A 270 17.06 8.39 11.15
C VAL A 270 18.11 8.38 10.04
N LEU A 271 18.59 7.18 9.65
CA LEU A 271 19.54 7.04 8.54
C LEU A 271 18.95 7.53 7.22
N SER A 272 17.68 7.20 6.95
CA SER A 272 16.95 7.69 5.77
C SER A 272 16.87 9.22 5.75
N THR A 273 16.55 9.84 6.88
CA THR A 273 16.50 11.30 7.01
C THR A 273 17.86 11.93 6.70
N ILE A 274 18.93 11.39 7.28
CA ILE A 274 20.30 11.86 7.03
C ILE A 274 20.67 11.73 5.56
N SER A 275 20.28 10.63 4.90
CA SER A 275 20.58 10.40 3.48
C SER A 275 19.87 11.39 2.56
N ILE A 276 18.61 11.73 2.83
CA ILE A 276 17.89 12.75 2.05
C ILE A 276 18.50 14.13 2.27
N LEU A 277 18.83 14.50 3.50
CA LEU A 277 19.52 15.76 3.79
C LEU A 277 20.90 15.84 3.10
N ALA A 278 21.64 14.72 3.01
CA ALA A 278 22.92 14.66 2.30
C ALA A 278 22.73 14.89 0.79
N VAL A 279 21.66 14.35 0.18
CA VAL A 279 21.30 14.61 -1.22
C VAL A 279 21.00 16.09 -1.45
N GLU A 280 20.21 16.71 -0.57
CA GLU A 280 19.94 18.16 -0.64
C GLU A 280 21.23 19.00 -0.49
N ALA A 281 22.21 18.51 0.27
CA ALA A 281 23.52 19.11 0.41
C ALA A 281 24.49 18.83 -0.78
N GLY A 282 24.04 18.12 -1.82
CA GLY A 282 24.79 17.88 -3.05
C GLY A 282 25.47 16.51 -3.16
N ALA A 283 25.09 15.53 -2.33
CA ALA A 283 25.51 14.13 -2.51
C ALA A 283 24.80 13.48 -3.71
N ASP A 284 25.27 12.30 -4.15
CA ASP A 284 24.67 11.55 -5.25
C ASP A 284 23.19 11.20 -4.92
N PRO A 285 22.22 11.67 -5.73
CA PRO A 285 20.80 11.41 -5.51
C PRO A 285 20.46 9.92 -5.48
N ASN A 286 21.12 9.09 -6.27
CA ASN A 286 20.83 7.65 -6.31
C ASN A 286 21.21 6.96 -4.99
N LEU A 287 22.30 7.39 -4.35
CA LEU A 287 22.69 6.84 -3.05
C LEU A 287 21.67 7.20 -1.97
N GLY A 288 21.19 8.44 -1.95
CA GLY A 288 20.11 8.88 -1.07
C GLY A 288 18.84 8.06 -1.26
N LEU A 289 18.43 7.85 -2.51
CA LEU A 289 17.25 7.04 -2.84
C LEU A 289 17.42 5.57 -2.44
N VAL A 290 18.60 4.97 -2.61
CA VAL A 290 18.86 3.59 -2.15
C VAL A 290 18.63 3.47 -0.65
N VAL A 291 19.18 4.37 0.16
CA VAL A 291 19.02 4.34 1.62
C VAL A 291 17.57 4.61 2.01
N PHE A 292 16.91 5.57 1.35
CA PHE A 292 15.49 5.86 1.55
C PHE A 292 14.62 4.63 1.28
N TYR A 293 14.81 3.96 0.14
CA TYR A 293 14.03 2.78 -0.22
C TYR A 293 14.33 1.55 0.64
N LEU A 294 15.59 1.37 1.08
CA LEU A 294 15.93 0.33 2.04
C LEU A 294 15.20 0.54 3.37
N SER A 295 15.06 1.78 3.82
CA SER A 295 14.37 2.10 5.07
C SER A 295 12.85 2.10 4.93
N SER A 296 12.30 2.54 3.81
CA SER A 296 10.85 2.60 3.58
C SER A 296 10.20 1.22 3.46
N GLY A 297 10.95 0.20 3.04
CA GLY A 297 10.45 -1.17 2.91
C GLY A 297 10.36 -1.92 4.24
N PHE A 298 10.99 -1.42 5.30
CA PHE A 298 10.87 -1.95 6.66
C PHE A 298 9.64 -1.42 7.38
#